data_ff9ee6dd68f2cc998bada220610336f6
#
_entry.id   ff9ee6dd68f2cc998bada220610336f6
#
_cell.length_a   1.000
_cell.length_b   1.000
_cell.length_c   1.000
_cell.angle_alpha   90.00
_cell.angle_beta   90.00
_cell.angle_gamma   90.00
#
_symmetry.space_group_name_H-M   'P 1'
#
loop_
_entity.id
_entity.type
_entity.pdbx_description
1 polymer ?
#
loop_
_entity_poly.entity_id
_entity_poly.type
_entity_poly.pdbx_seq_one_letter_code
_entity_poly.pdbx_strand_id
1 'polypeptide(L)'
;MTMSALNPPSLSLRIALLALAALTGVPDTATMAAAGELPAIASRQRAEKKSFTDSEIVEGFLKTAFGAEYHLAGRVDRIRKFDGPVRVFAESDRADRKTQLAKVVADIGTRVQHLDIAMAGSSEAANVRVKLVRDRDLFRTISSFYGAEKAREIRTSLDPQCLSGFRKNDNFEIEHSDVILTVDNGDFTFLDCAYEELLQSLGPINDTTSVPWTMFNDNVSMGYFDVYDQYILNLLYDPRIKPGMTVLEVKAVLPAVLTDVRAWVRRVNDLKE
;
A
#
# COMPACT_ATOMS: atom_id res chain seq x y z
N MET A 1 17.68 18.95 -95.11
CA MET A 1 16.97 17.76 -95.62
C MET A 1 15.98 17.38 -94.55
N THR A 2 14.80 17.97 -94.56
CA THR A 2 13.55 17.54 -95.19
C THR A 2 13.11 16.15 -94.72
N MET A 3 12.09 16.05 -94.00
CA MET A 3 10.69 15.64 -94.24
C MET A 3 10.12 15.11 -92.97
N SER A 4 9.10 15.64 -92.47
CA SER A 4 7.69 15.63 -92.85
C SER A 4 6.91 14.61 -92.06
N ALA A 5 6.05 15.13 -91.18
CA ALA A 5 4.68 14.79 -90.80
C ALA A 5 4.15 13.38 -90.99
N LEU A 6 3.40 12.95 -90.00
CA LEU A 6 2.04 12.49 -90.15
C LEU A 6 1.45 12.15 -88.76
N ASN A 7 0.39 12.90 -88.39
CA ASN A 7 -0.59 12.46 -87.41
C ASN A 7 -1.58 11.48 -88.07
N PRO A 8 -2.10 10.46 -87.32
CA PRO A 8 -3.50 10.38 -86.97
C PRO A 8 -3.77 9.56 -85.71
N PRO A 9 -4.97 9.17 -85.39
CA PRO A 9 -6.14 9.91 -84.86
C PRO A 9 -6.51 9.56 -83.45
N SER A 10 -7.36 10.37 -82.90
CA SER A 10 -8.00 10.24 -81.57
C SER A 10 -8.74 8.92 -81.36
N LEU A 11 -8.38 8.16 -80.32
CA LEU A 11 -9.19 7.07 -79.77
C LEU A 11 -9.59 7.43 -78.31
N SER A 12 -10.86 7.77 -78.18
CA SER A 12 -11.49 8.07 -76.87
C SER A 12 -11.61 6.79 -76.04
N LEU A 13 -10.72 6.66 -75.06
CA LEU A 13 -10.82 5.56 -74.07
C LEU A 13 -11.58 6.05 -72.84
N ARG A 14 -12.80 5.53 -72.69
CA ARG A 14 -13.65 5.73 -71.51
C ARG A 14 -12.99 4.97 -70.36
N ILE A 15 -12.37 5.71 -69.41
CA ILE A 15 -11.88 5.14 -68.16
C ILE A 15 -13.07 4.97 -67.24
N ALA A 16 -13.46 3.72 -66.98
CA ALA A 16 -14.37 3.34 -65.92
C ALA A 16 -13.62 3.47 -64.57
N LEU A 17 -14.02 4.43 -63.73
CA LEU A 17 -13.59 4.51 -62.35
C LEU A 17 -14.18 3.34 -61.57
N LEU A 18 -13.39 2.32 -61.30
CA LEU A 18 -13.66 1.34 -60.24
C LEU A 18 -13.28 2.00 -58.90
N ALA A 19 -14.32 2.37 -58.13
CA ALA A 19 -14.18 2.80 -56.75
C ALA A 19 -13.77 1.59 -55.89
N LEU A 20 -12.49 1.49 -55.56
CA LEU A 20 -11.99 0.54 -54.59
C LEU A 20 -12.29 1.09 -53.19
N ALA A 21 -13.37 0.60 -52.56
CA ALA A 21 -13.66 0.87 -51.16
C ALA A 21 -12.62 0.19 -50.30
N ALA A 22 -11.61 0.93 -49.84
CA ALA A 22 -10.67 0.52 -48.83
C ALA A 22 -11.43 0.45 -47.48
N LEU A 23 -11.78 -0.76 -47.06
CA LEU A 23 -12.16 -1.01 -45.67
C LEU A 23 -10.92 -0.77 -44.79
N THR A 24 -10.77 0.42 -44.29
CA THR A 24 -9.87 0.69 -43.17
C THR A 24 -10.54 0.11 -41.91
N GLY A 25 -10.18 -1.13 -41.62
CA GLY A 25 -10.44 -1.70 -40.30
C GLY A 25 -9.73 -0.83 -39.26
N VAL A 26 -10.50 0.00 -38.57
CA VAL A 26 -10.03 0.65 -37.33
C VAL A 26 -9.74 -0.48 -36.36
N PRO A 27 -8.49 -0.63 -35.83
CA PRO A 27 -8.29 -1.59 -34.77
C PRO A 27 -9.17 -1.17 -33.61
N ASP A 28 -10.04 -2.09 -33.21
CA ASP A 28 -10.83 -1.99 -31.99
C ASP A 28 -9.82 -1.79 -30.84
N THR A 29 -9.63 -0.54 -30.43
CA THR A 29 -8.92 -0.24 -29.19
C THR A 29 -9.80 -0.80 -28.09
N ALA A 30 -9.55 -2.06 -27.73
CA ALA A 30 -10.07 -2.66 -26.54
C ALA A 30 -9.76 -1.66 -25.42
N THR A 31 -10.75 -0.90 -25.04
CA THR A 31 -10.74 -0.05 -23.86
C THR A 31 -10.43 -1.01 -22.71
N MET A 32 -9.19 -1.02 -22.24
CA MET A 32 -8.86 -1.66 -20.97
C MET A 32 -9.74 -0.93 -19.95
N ALA A 33 -10.86 -1.57 -19.59
CA ALA A 33 -11.68 -1.12 -18.50
C ALA A 33 -10.72 -0.95 -17.33
N ALA A 34 -10.55 0.27 -16.87
CA ALA A 34 -9.89 0.53 -15.59
C ALA A 34 -10.62 -0.37 -14.60
N ALA A 35 -9.90 -1.26 -13.94
CA ALA A 35 -10.47 -2.12 -12.92
C ALA A 35 -11.17 -1.19 -11.94
N GLY A 36 -12.51 -1.16 -11.97
CA GLY A 36 -13.31 -0.25 -11.16
C GLY A 36 -13.01 -0.57 -9.70
N GLU A 37 -13.04 0.45 -8.87
CA GLU A 37 -12.92 0.32 -7.43
C GLU A 37 -13.91 -0.74 -6.90
N LEU A 38 -13.43 -1.61 -6.00
CA LEU A 38 -14.29 -2.65 -5.43
C LEU A 38 -15.48 -2.04 -4.71
N PRO A 39 -16.73 -2.48 -4.97
CA PRO A 39 -17.92 -1.88 -4.36
C PRO A 39 -17.87 -1.85 -2.82
N ALA A 40 -17.22 -2.85 -2.22
CA ALA A 40 -17.02 -2.91 -0.77
C ALA A 40 -16.11 -1.79 -0.26
N ILE A 41 -15.03 -1.45 -0.97
CA ILE A 41 -14.13 -0.34 -0.66
C ILE A 41 -14.85 0.98 -0.85
N ALA A 42 -15.49 1.20 -2.01
CA ALA A 42 -16.25 2.41 -2.30
C ALA A 42 -17.35 2.69 -1.25
N SER A 43 -17.99 1.65 -0.72
CA SER A 43 -18.97 1.79 0.36
C SER A 43 -18.34 2.28 1.67
N ARG A 44 -17.18 1.72 2.04
CA ARG A 44 -16.46 2.12 3.25
C ARG A 44 -15.93 3.54 3.17
N GLN A 45 -15.36 3.95 2.04
CA GLN A 45 -14.88 5.31 1.81
C GLN A 45 -15.99 6.35 1.91
N ARG A 46 -17.22 6.01 1.47
CA ARG A 46 -18.39 6.90 1.65
C ARG A 46 -18.85 7.02 3.10
N ALA A 47 -18.68 5.96 3.89
CA ALA A 47 -19.07 5.91 5.30
C ALA A 47 -17.94 6.35 6.26
N GLU A 48 -16.74 6.59 5.74
CA GLU A 48 -15.55 6.91 6.51
C GLU A 48 -15.73 8.17 7.35
N LYS A 49 -15.40 8.10 8.63
CA LYS A 49 -15.23 9.28 9.48
C LYS A 49 -13.95 10.02 9.07
N LYS A 50 -14.08 11.28 8.66
CA LYS A 50 -12.95 12.09 8.14
C LYS A 50 -12.52 13.21 9.08
N SER A 51 -13.22 13.42 10.18
CA SER A 51 -12.92 14.45 11.16
C SER A 51 -12.70 13.84 12.54
N PHE A 52 -11.57 14.16 13.13
CA PHE A 52 -11.13 13.64 14.42
C PHE A 52 -10.62 14.78 15.32
N THR A 53 -10.89 14.67 16.61
CA THR A 53 -10.30 15.57 17.61
C THR A 53 -8.81 15.26 17.81
N ASP A 54 -8.07 16.19 18.37
CA ASP A 54 -6.66 15.98 18.73
C ASP A 54 -6.49 14.83 19.70
N SER A 55 -7.42 14.68 20.65
CA SER A 55 -7.41 13.59 21.62
C SER A 55 -7.58 12.23 20.95
N GLU A 56 -8.52 12.10 20.00
CA GLU A 56 -8.72 10.83 19.27
C GLU A 56 -7.47 10.43 18.48
N ILE A 57 -6.83 11.38 17.80
CA ILE A 57 -5.61 11.11 17.02
C ILE A 57 -4.44 10.75 17.93
N VAL A 58 -4.20 11.53 18.99
CA VAL A 58 -3.10 11.30 19.93
C VAL A 58 -3.27 9.97 20.67
N GLU A 59 -4.49 9.67 21.12
CA GLU A 59 -4.77 8.41 21.79
C GLU A 59 -4.51 7.20 20.88
N GLY A 60 -5.01 7.23 19.66
CA GLY A 60 -4.78 6.16 18.69
C GLY A 60 -3.30 5.99 18.36
N PHE A 61 -2.59 7.08 18.09
CA PHE A 61 -1.16 7.04 17.86
C PHE A 61 -0.39 6.40 19.01
N LEU A 62 -0.67 6.80 20.25
CA LEU A 62 0.02 6.25 21.41
C LEU A 62 -0.32 4.75 21.64
N LYS A 63 -1.53 4.33 21.31
CA LYS A 63 -1.93 2.93 21.45
C LYS A 63 -1.34 2.02 20.38
N THR A 64 -1.18 2.51 19.16
CA THR A 64 -0.67 1.71 18.04
C THR A 64 0.85 1.74 17.92
N ALA A 65 1.49 2.88 18.18
CA ALA A 65 2.94 3.04 18.08
C ALA A 65 3.73 2.47 19.28
N PHE A 66 3.08 2.34 20.45
CA PHE A 66 3.64 1.76 21.66
C PHE A 66 2.90 0.47 22.02
N GLY A 67 3.62 -0.63 22.18
CA GLY A 67 3.07 -1.95 22.36
C GLY A 67 3.54 -2.91 21.28
N ALA A 68 3.08 -4.12 21.31
CA ALA A 68 3.23 -5.12 20.26
C ALA A 68 2.26 -6.27 20.51
N GLU A 69 1.55 -6.69 19.49
CA GLU A 69 0.54 -7.73 19.56
C GLU A 69 1.07 -9.05 20.15
N TYR A 70 2.23 -9.50 19.65
CA TYR A 70 2.79 -10.81 20.06
C TYR A 70 3.91 -10.74 21.08
N HIS A 71 4.26 -9.59 21.63
CA HIS A 71 5.39 -9.41 22.55
C HIS A 71 6.74 -9.99 22.06
N LEU A 72 6.85 -10.28 20.78
CA LEU A 72 8.04 -10.85 20.14
C LEU A 72 9.20 -9.85 20.04
N ALA A 73 8.91 -8.58 20.09
CA ALA A 73 9.86 -7.50 19.81
C ALA A 73 10.64 -6.98 21.03
N GLY A 74 10.53 -7.62 22.20
CA GLY A 74 11.18 -7.16 23.43
C GLY A 74 10.55 -5.89 24.00
N ARG A 75 11.34 -4.81 24.26
CA ARG A 75 10.81 -3.56 24.81
C ARG A 75 9.87 -2.87 23.83
N VAL A 76 8.65 -2.60 24.28
CA VAL A 76 7.56 -1.99 23.48
C VAL A 76 7.22 -0.57 23.93
N ASP A 77 8.00 0.03 24.82
CA ASP A 77 7.84 1.34 25.43
C ASP A 77 8.60 2.44 24.69
N ARG A 78 9.04 2.17 23.46
CA ARG A 78 9.81 3.09 22.61
C ARG A 78 9.25 3.15 21.21
N ILE A 79 9.39 4.30 20.56
CA ILE A 79 9.13 4.45 19.12
C ILE A 79 10.06 3.55 18.33
N ARG A 80 9.47 2.83 17.39
CA ARG A 80 10.16 2.01 16.40
C ARG A 80 9.71 2.46 15.03
N LYS A 81 10.64 2.76 14.15
CA LYS A 81 10.36 3.11 12.74
C LYS A 81 11.64 2.96 11.91
N PHE A 82 11.51 2.95 10.60
CA PHE A 82 12.65 3.13 9.71
C PHE A 82 13.16 4.58 9.81
N ASP A 83 14.46 4.78 9.88
CA ASP A 83 15.10 6.10 9.84
C ASP A 83 15.72 6.41 8.46
N GLY A 84 15.54 5.52 7.49
CA GLY A 84 16.02 5.63 6.11
C GLY A 84 14.99 5.17 5.09
N PRO A 85 15.40 5.05 3.81
CA PRO A 85 14.53 4.62 2.73
C PRO A 85 13.95 3.22 2.97
N VAL A 86 12.65 3.07 2.73
CA VAL A 86 11.94 1.79 2.79
C VAL A 86 11.80 1.22 1.38
N ARG A 87 12.28 -0.01 1.19
CA ARG A 87 12.28 -0.68 -0.11
C ARG A 87 11.57 -2.01 0.00
N VAL A 88 10.43 -2.12 -0.69
CA VAL A 88 9.50 -3.25 -0.58
C VAL A 88 9.71 -4.22 -1.74
N PHE A 89 9.93 -5.49 -1.47
CA PHE A 89 10.02 -6.52 -2.50
C PHE A 89 8.98 -7.62 -2.30
N ALA A 90 8.23 -7.93 -3.37
CA ALA A 90 7.21 -8.98 -3.36
C ALA A 90 7.78 -10.30 -3.89
N GLU A 91 7.83 -11.31 -3.03
CA GLU A 91 8.19 -12.68 -3.40
C GLU A 91 6.93 -13.43 -3.84
N SER A 92 6.73 -13.61 -5.16
CA SER A 92 5.62 -14.35 -5.74
C SER A 92 5.76 -14.53 -7.25
N ASP A 93 5.06 -15.53 -7.80
CA ASP A 93 4.78 -15.72 -9.23
C ASP A 93 3.47 -15.01 -9.68
N ARG A 94 2.66 -14.50 -8.76
CA ARG A 94 1.38 -13.81 -9.01
C ARG A 94 1.60 -12.37 -9.43
N ALA A 95 1.68 -12.12 -10.74
CA ALA A 95 1.91 -10.78 -11.32
C ALA A 95 0.78 -9.79 -10.98
N ASP A 96 -0.46 -10.26 -10.92
CA ASP A 96 -1.63 -9.47 -10.55
C ASP A 96 -1.51 -8.91 -9.12
N ARG A 97 -1.16 -9.75 -8.15
CA ARG A 97 -0.97 -9.36 -6.74
C ARG A 97 0.23 -8.45 -6.54
N LYS A 98 1.33 -8.69 -7.25
CA LYS A 98 2.48 -7.77 -7.27
C LYS A 98 2.07 -6.37 -7.76
N THR A 99 1.23 -6.30 -8.79
CA THR A 99 0.74 -5.04 -9.32
C THR A 99 -0.17 -4.32 -8.32
N GLN A 100 -1.05 -5.04 -7.62
CA GLN A 100 -1.88 -4.47 -6.56
C GLN A 100 -1.02 -3.97 -5.39
N LEU A 101 -0.06 -4.76 -4.93
CA LEU A 101 0.86 -4.37 -3.86
C LEU A 101 1.68 -3.11 -4.23
N ALA A 102 2.15 -3.02 -5.47
CA ALA A 102 2.88 -1.84 -5.94
C ALA A 102 2.01 -0.57 -5.89
N LYS A 103 0.71 -0.67 -6.16
CA LYS A 103 -0.23 0.44 -5.99
C LYS A 103 -0.42 0.82 -4.52
N VAL A 104 -0.51 -0.16 -3.61
CA VAL A 104 -0.58 0.08 -2.16
C VAL A 104 0.67 0.83 -1.67
N VAL A 105 1.87 0.37 -2.06
CA VAL A 105 3.14 1.03 -1.71
C VAL A 105 3.19 2.46 -2.23
N ALA A 106 2.77 2.69 -3.48
CA ALA A 106 2.73 4.03 -4.08
C ALA A 106 1.72 4.94 -3.37
N ASP A 107 0.54 4.43 -3.00
CA ASP A 107 -0.47 5.18 -2.26
C ASP A 107 0.04 5.61 -0.88
N ILE A 108 0.66 4.69 -0.12
CA ILE A 108 1.30 5.00 1.15
C ILE A 108 2.37 6.10 0.97
N GLY A 109 3.24 5.96 -0.02
CA GLY A 109 4.31 6.93 -0.30
C GLY A 109 3.80 8.32 -0.67
N THR A 110 2.62 8.45 -1.27
CA THR A 110 2.03 9.76 -1.60
C THR A 110 1.32 10.41 -0.42
N ARG A 111 0.87 9.64 0.56
CA ARG A 111 0.04 10.11 1.69
C ARG A 111 0.83 10.31 2.98
N VAL A 112 1.98 9.66 3.15
CA VAL A 112 2.82 9.82 4.34
C VAL A 112 3.98 10.75 4.03
N GLN A 113 3.96 11.94 4.64
CA GLN A 113 5.04 12.92 4.53
C GLN A 113 6.31 12.37 5.20
N HIS A 114 7.47 12.66 4.65
CA HIS A 114 8.78 12.23 5.17
C HIS A 114 9.03 10.71 5.17
N LEU A 115 8.21 9.91 4.49
CA LEU A 115 8.45 8.50 4.26
C LEU A 115 8.90 8.28 2.81
N ASP A 116 10.17 7.91 2.61
CA ASP A 116 10.67 7.47 1.31
C ASP A 116 10.44 5.97 1.16
N ILE A 117 9.26 5.60 0.63
CA ILE A 117 8.89 4.20 0.38
C ILE A 117 8.70 3.94 -1.11
N ALA A 118 9.26 2.83 -1.61
CA ALA A 118 9.13 2.41 -3.00
C ALA A 118 9.31 0.89 -3.15
N MET A 119 8.86 0.35 -4.29
CA MET A 119 9.17 -1.03 -4.65
C MET A 119 10.66 -1.19 -4.97
N ALA A 120 11.25 -2.27 -4.48
CA ALA A 120 12.62 -2.68 -4.79
C ALA A 120 12.67 -3.50 -6.10
N GLY A 121 13.76 -3.37 -6.84
CA GLY A 121 14.00 -4.16 -8.04
C GLY A 121 14.43 -5.61 -7.76
N SER A 122 14.98 -5.88 -6.57
CA SER A 122 15.40 -7.22 -6.13
C SER A 122 15.23 -7.41 -4.63
N SER A 123 15.28 -8.65 -4.18
CA SER A 123 15.16 -9.02 -2.78
C SER A 123 16.35 -8.52 -1.94
N GLU A 124 17.54 -8.42 -2.52
CA GLU A 124 18.76 -7.94 -1.87
C GLU A 124 18.73 -6.42 -1.62
N ALA A 125 17.99 -5.69 -2.46
CA ALA A 125 17.82 -4.25 -2.32
C ALA A 125 16.66 -3.87 -1.38
N ALA A 126 15.94 -4.86 -0.84
CA ALA A 126 14.76 -4.65 -0.02
C ALA A 126 15.07 -4.74 1.47
N ASN A 127 14.43 -3.88 2.26
CA ASN A 127 14.35 -3.97 3.72
C ASN A 127 12.93 -4.29 4.23
N VAL A 128 11.95 -4.36 3.33
CA VAL A 128 10.64 -4.95 3.60
C VAL A 128 10.39 -6.06 2.59
N ARG A 129 10.26 -7.29 3.05
CA ARG A 129 9.97 -8.46 2.22
C ARG A 129 8.53 -8.91 2.39
N VAL A 130 7.80 -8.95 1.29
CA VAL A 130 6.40 -9.38 1.28
C VAL A 130 6.30 -10.74 0.61
N LYS A 131 5.91 -11.76 1.38
CA LYS A 131 5.62 -13.10 0.86
C LYS A 131 4.15 -13.21 0.52
N LEU A 132 3.88 -13.38 -0.76
CA LEU A 132 2.53 -13.60 -1.30
C LEU A 132 2.29 -15.09 -1.41
N VAL A 133 1.49 -15.65 -0.52
CA VAL A 133 1.29 -17.11 -0.40
C VAL A 133 -0.17 -17.50 -0.58
N ARG A 134 -0.44 -18.76 -0.92
CA ARG A 134 -1.80 -19.29 -0.85
C ARG A 134 -2.17 -19.55 0.61
N ASP A 135 -3.44 -19.45 0.94
CA ASP A 135 -3.96 -19.71 2.29
C ASP A 135 -3.47 -21.06 2.84
N ARG A 136 -3.54 -22.12 2.04
CA ARG A 136 -3.03 -23.47 2.40
C ARG A 136 -1.54 -23.50 2.79
N ASP A 137 -0.75 -22.53 2.35
CA ASP A 137 0.69 -22.44 2.57
C ASP A 137 1.05 -21.49 3.74
N LEU A 138 0.08 -20.72 4.24
CA LEU A 138 0.26 -19.70 5.26
C LEU A 138 0.91 -20.25 6.52
N PHE A 139 0.35 -21.30 7.11
CA PHE A 139 0.89 -21.90 8.34
C PHE A 139 2.34 -22.37 8.19
N ARG A 140 2.67 -23.00 7.06
CA ARG A 140 4.05 -23.44 6.77
C ARG A 140 4.98 -22.24 6.65
N THR A 141 4.52 -21.17 6.03
CA THR A 141 5.30 -19.94 5.88
C THR A 141 5.53 -19.28 7.23
N ILE A 142 4.50 -19.10 8.06
CA ILE A 142 4.65 -18.59 9.44
C ILE A 142 5.62 -19.46 10.24
N SER A 143 5.50 -20.79 10.12
CA SER A 143 6.41 -21.73 10.82
C SER A 143 7.86 -21.57 10.40
N SER A 144 8.15 -21.21 9.15
CA SER A 144 9.51 -20.98 8.67
C SER A 144 10.14 -19.70 9.23
N PHE A 145 9.34 -18.70 9.62
CA PHE A 145 9.81 -17.43 10.21
C PHE A 145 9.93 -17.48 11.74
N TYR A 146 8.91 -18.05 12.39
CA TYR A 146 8.76 -17.95 13.84
C TYR A 146 8.92 -19.30 14.56
N GLY A 147 9.11 -20.39 13.81
CA GLY A 147 9.13 -21.74 14.35
C GLY A 147 7.72 -22.34 14.53
N ALA A 148 7.64 -23.68 14.56
CA ALA A 148 6.37 -24.40 14.55
C ALA A 148 5.51 -24.19 15.82
N GLU A 149 6.13 -23.96 16.96
CA GLU A 149 5.41 -23.72 18.22
C GLU A 149 4.72 -22.36 18.18
N LYS A 150 5.45 -21.30 17.83
CA LYS A 150 4.90 -19.95 17.72
C LYS A 150 3.86 -19.83 16.60
N ALA A 151 4.07 -20.52 15.48
CA ALA A 151 3.08 -20.57 14.40
C ALA A 151 1.75 -21.19 14.85
N ARG A 152 1.78 -22.21 15.72
CA ARG A 152 0.56 -22.77 16.30
C ARG A 152 -0.14 -21.79 17.24
N GLU A 153 0.61 -21.08 18.06
CA GLU A 153 0.08 -20.04 18.96
C GLU A 153 -0.63 -18.96 18.15
N ILE A 154 0.04 -18.39 17.15
CA ILE A 154 -0.49 -17.37 16.24
C ILE A 154 -1.80 -17.87 15.59
N ARG A 155 -1.80 -19.07 15.03
CA ARG A 155 -2.98 -19.64 14.36
C ARG A 155 -4.15 -19.86 15.32
N THR A 156 -3.87 -20.25 16.56
CA THR A 156 -4.91 -20.55 17.55
C THR A 156 -5.53 -19.28 18.15
N SER A 157 -4.73 -18.22 18.27
CA SER A 157 -5.18 -16.96 18.88
C SER A 157 -5.96 -16.07 17.91
N LEU A 158 -5.61 -16.03 16.63
CA LEU A 158 -6.12 -15.03 15.69
C LEU A 158 -6.66 -15.61 14.38
N ASP A 159 -6.30 -16.86 14.02
CA ASP A 159 -6.55 -17.45 12.69
C ASP A 159 -6.24 -16.45 11.53
N PRO A 160 -5.01 -15.88 11.50
CA PRO A 160 -4.70 -14.74 10.66
C PRO A 160 -4.73 -15.11 9.19
N GLN A 161 -5.17 -14.17 8.35
CA GLN A 161 -5.05 -14.26 6.89
C GLN A 161 -3.79 -13.55 6.38
N CYS A 162 -3.17 -12.77 7.22
CA CYS A 162 -1.94 -12.01 6.98
C CYS A 162 -1.19 -11.80 8.30
N LEU A 163 0.06 -11.40 8.19
CA LEU A 163 0.92 -11.19 9.35
C LEU A 163 2.11 -10.33 8.97
N SER A 164 2.52 -9.44 9.84
CA SER A 164 3.79 -8.73 9.73
C SER A 164 4.65 -8.83 10.99
N GLY A 165 5.91 -8.52 10.82
CA GLY A 165 6.87 -8.42 11.91
C GLY A 165 8.14 -7.73 11.45
N PHE A 166 8.90 -7.18 12.39
CA PHE A 166 10.15 -6.50 12.07
C PHE A 166 11.27 -6.81 13.06
N ARG A 167 12.49 -6.57 12.60
CA ARG A 167 13.70 -6.54 13.41
C ARG A 167 14.20 -5.11 13.52
N LYS A 168 14.59 -4.71 14.70
CA LYS A 168 15.16 -3.40 15.00
C LYS A 168 16.54 -3.53 15.60
N ASN A 169 17.36 -2.49 15.46
CA ASN A 169 18.61 -2.36 16.17
C ASN A 169 18.42 -1.86 17.61
N ASP A 170 19.53 -1.67 18.32
CA ASP A 170 19.54 -1.21 19.72
C ASP A 170 19.04 0.24 19.87
N ASN A 171 19.05 1.03 18.79
CA ASN A 171 18.53 2.40 18.74
C ASN A 171 17.04 2.45 18.41
N PHE A 172 16.38 1.29 18.33
CA PHE A 172 14.96 1.15 17.96
C PHE A 172 14.64 1.51 16.51
N GLU A 173 15.64 1.63 15.64
CA GLU A 173 15.45 1.78 14.20
C GLU A 173 15.09 0.41 13.60
N ILE A 174 14.03 0.36 12.81
CA ILE A 174 13.66 -0.85 12.08
C ILE A 174 14.66 -1.04 10.94
N GLU A 175 15.29 -2.21 10.88
CA GLU A 175 16.27 -2.58 9.86
C GLU A 175 15.68 -3.48 8.79
N HIS A 176 14.69 -4.29 9.17
CA HIS A 176 14.05 -5.23 8.26
C HIS A 176 12.64 -5.59 8.73
N SER A 177 11.72 -5.70 7.79
CA SER A 177 10.37 -6.21 8.04
C SER A 177 10.03 -7.37 7.10
N ASP A 178 9.31 -8.35 7.64
CA ASP A 178 8.72 -9.46 6.90
C ASP A 178 7.19 -9.34 6.96
N VAL A 179 6.54 -9.43 5.80
CA VAL A 179 5.08 -9.38 5.65
C VAL A 179 4.64 -10.64 4.92
N ILE A 180 3.59 -11.28 5.38
CA ILE A 180 3.00 -12.48 4.76
C ILE A 180 1.55 -12.18 4.43
N LEU A 181 1.17 -12.27 3.14
CA LEU A 181 -0.18 -12.01 2.67
C LEU A 181 -0.74 -13.22 1.91
N THR A 182 -1.99 -13.60 2.19
CA THR A 182 -2.67 -14.60 1.37
C THR A 182 -3.18 -13.99 0.06
N VAL A 183 -3.13 -14.76 -1.04
CA VAL A 183 -3.43 -14.25 -2.40
C VAL A 183 -4.73 -14.78 -2.99
N ASP A 184 -5.39 -15.73 -2.36
CA ASP A 184 -6.53 -16.50 -2.88
C ASP A 184 -7.84 -16.30 -2.12
N ASN A 185 -7.87 -15.39 -1.11
CA ASN A 185 -9.04 -15.07 -0.30
C ASN A 185 -9.87 -13.88 -0.85
N GLY A 186 -9.67 -13.52 -2.11
CA GLY A 186 -10.38 -12.42 -2.80
C GLY A 186 -9.63 -11.10 -2.78
N ASP A 187 -10.09 -10.14 -3.61
CA ASP A 187 -9.39 -8.87 -3.80
C ASP A 187 -9.53 -7.94 -2.59
N PHE A 188 -10.71 -7.93 -1.96
CA PHE A 188 -10.94 -7.11 -0.78
C PHE A 188 -10.02 -7.53 0.37
N THR A 189 -10.02 -8.82 0.72
CA THR A 189 -9.16 -9.36 1.78
C THR A 189 -7.68 -9.11 1.49
N PHE A 190 -7.25 -9.29 0.23
CA PHE A 190 -5.87 -9.01 -0.14
C PHE A 190 -5.48 -7.53 0.06
N LEU A 191 -6.36 -6.59 -0.34
CA LEU A 191 -6.08 -5.16 -0.17
C LEU A 191 -6.13 -4.75 1.29
N ASP A 192 -7.07 -5.27 2.06
CA ASP A 192 -7.20 -5.04 3.49
C ASP A 192 -5.92 -5.44 4.21
N CYS A 193 -5.52 -6.70 4.08
CA CYS A 193 -4.26 -7.23 4.58
C CYS A 193 -3.02 -6.45 4.07
N ALA A 194 -3.00 -6.06 2.79
CA ALA A 194 -1.83 -5.39 2.23
C ALA A 194 -1.62 -3.99 2.83
N TYR A 195 -2.69 -3.24 3.09
CA TYR A 195 -2.58 -1.96 3.79
C TYR A 195 -2.22 -2.16 5.25
N GLU A 196 -2.97 -2.99 5.98
CA GLU A 196 -2.75 -3.23 7.40
C GLU A 196 -1.31 -3.67 7.69
N GLU A 197 -0.88 -4.76 7.08
CA GLU A 197 0.42 -5.36 7.38
C GLU A 197 1.61 -4.52 6.88
N LEU A 198 1.47 -3.82 5.75
CA LEU A 198 2.51 -2.88 5.35
C LEU A 198 2.62 -1.71 6.33
N LEU A 199 1.51 -1.14 6.79
CA LEU A 199 1.52 -0.04 7.75
C LEU A 199 2.05 -0.50 9.11
N GLN A 200 1.68 -1.68 9.60
CA GLN A 200 2.24 -2.29 10.81
C GLN A 200 3.74 -2.52 10.68
N SER A 201 4.19 -3.01 9.53
CA SER A 201 5.61 -3.25 9.26
C SER A 201 6.47 -1.99 9.31
N LEU A 202 5.85 -0.80 9.23
CA LEU A 202 6.49 0.51 9.34
C LEU A 202 6.63 1.02 10.77
N GLY A 203 6.05 0.32 11.77
CA GLY A 203 6.26 0.65 13.18
C GLY A 203 5.05 0.56 14.12
N PRO A 204 3.81 0.92 13.73
CA PRO A 204 2.65 0.85 14.61
C PRO A 204 2.10 -0.58 14.65
N ILE A 205 2.84 -1.49 15.26
CA ILE A 205 2.58 -2.95 15.26
C ILE A 205 1.64 -3.41 16.39
N ASN A 206 1.01 -2.51 17.10
CA ASN A 206 0.15 -2.90 18.21
C ASN A 206 -1.31 -2.77 17.85
N ASP A 207 -2.01 -3.88 17.73
CA ASP A 207 -3.45 -3.89 17.54
C ASP A 207 -4.20 -3.47 18.79
N THR A 208 -5.32 -2.82 18.59
CA THR A 208 -6.11 -2.28 19.68
C THR A 208 -7.59 -2.21 19.37
N THR A 209 -8.39 -2.99 20.06
CA THR A 209 -9.86 -2.96 19.94
C THR A 209 -10.50 -1.68 20.51
N SER A 210 -9.72 -0.86 21.20
CA SER A 210 -10.21 0.35 21.87
C SER A 210 -10.25 1.58 20.97
N VAL A 211 -9.73 1.49 19.74
CA VAL A 211 -9.75 2.56 18.74
C VAL A 211 -10.57 2.10 17.53
N PRO A 212 -11.82 2.55 17.39
CA PRO A 212 -12.75 1.99 16.39
C PRO A 212 -12.55 2.56 14.97
N TRP A 213 -11.52 3.38 14.74
CA TRP A 213 -11.31 4.09 13.48
C TRP A 213 -10.09 3.58 12.71
N THR A 214 -9.20 2.84 13.35
CA THR A 214 -7.93 2.36 12.77
C THR A 214 -8.09 0.96 12.19
N MET A 215 -7.37 0.68 11.13
CA MET A 215 -7.22 -0.69 10.62
C MET A 215 -6.37 -1.58 11.55
N PHE A 216 -5.63 -0.99 12.51
CA PHE A 216 -4.95 -1.71 13.60
C PHE A 216 -5.94 -2.16 14.69
N ASN A 217 -7.16 -2.48 14.30
CA ASN A 217 -8.22 -3.06 15.11
C ASN A 217 -8.87 -4.17 14.30
N ASP A 218 -8.68 -5.42 14.68
CA ASP A 218 -9.16 -6.63 14.01
C ASP A 218 -10.66 -6.61 13.65
N ASN A 219 -11.45 -5.74 14.30
CA ASN A 219 -12.87 -5.56 13.97
C ASN A 219 -13.11 -4.53 12.85
N VAL A 220 -12.07 -3.91 12.31
CA VAL A 220 -12.14 -2.87 11.29
C VAL A 220 -11.45 -3.35 10.04
N SER A 221 -12.18 -3.50 8.96
CA SER A 221 -11.63 -3.87 7.65
C SER A 221 -11.90 -2.75 6.66
N MET A 222 -10.85 -2.14 6.09
CA MET A 222 -10.95 -0.97 5.22
C MET A 222 -10.69 -1.30 3.74
N GLY A 223 -9.60 -1.97 3.45
CA GLY A 223 -9.15 -2.28 2.09
C GLY A 223 -8.53 -1.08 1.35
N TYR A 224 -8.27 0.02 2.04
CA TYR A 224 -7.61 1.24 1.55
C TYR A 224 -7.01 2.02 2.71
N PHE A 225 -6.08 2.96 2.41
CA PHE A 225 -5.42 3.80 3.41
C PHE A 225 -6.34 4.95 3.83
N ASP A 226 -7.07 4.78 4.92
CA ASP A 226 -8.04 5.72 5.44
C ASP A 226 -7.42 6.96 6.10
N VAL A 227 -8.24 7.99 6.33
CA VAL A 227 -7.78 9.28 6.88
C VAL A 227 -7.22 9.15 8.29
N TYR A 228 -7.78 8.24 9.12
CA TYR A 228 -7.31 8.09 10.49
C TYR A 228 -5.90 7.53 10.55
N ASP A 229 -5.63 6.47 9.81
CA ASP A 229 -4.31 5.84 9.78
C ASP A 229 -3.27 6.68 9.04
N GLN A 230 -3.71 7.57 8.12
CA GLN A 230 -2.83 8.61 7.60
C GLN A 230 -2.36 9.57 8.70
N TYR A 231 -3.19 9.93 9.69
CA TYR A 231 -2.72 10.68 10.86
C TYR A 231 -1.69 9.90 11.65
N ILE A 232 -1.94 8.63 11.93
CA ILE A 232 -1.04 7.76 12.70
C ILE A 232 0.35 7.71 12.05
N LEU A 233 0.41 7.39 10.76
CA LEU A 233 1.67 7.25 10.04
C LEU A 233 2.40 8.59 9.85
N ASN A 234 1.68 9.69 9.59
CA ASN A 234 2.30 11.00 9.47
C ASN A 234 2.84 11.51 10.81
N LEU A 235 2.20 11.21 11.93
CA LEU A 235 2.78 11.47 13.26
C LEU A 235 4.06 10.66 13.45
N LEU A 236 4.04 9.36 13.16
CA LEU A 236 5.20 8.48 13.34
C LEU A 236 6.40 8.95 12.50
N TYR A 237 6.17 9.32 11.24
CA TYR A 237 7.24 9.69 10.31
C TYR A 237 7.61 11.18 10.33
N ASP A 238 6.96 11.99 11.17
CA ASP A 238 7.43 13.37 11.39
C ASP A 238 8.88 13.37 11.91
N PRO A 239 9.76 14.25 11.37
CA PRO A 239 11.17 14.27 11.75
C PRO A 239 11.46 14.57 13.23
N ARG A 240 10.50 15.12 13.97
CA ARG A 240 10.60 15.37 15.41
C ARG A 240 10.34 14.14 16.27
N ILE A 241 9.67 13.12 15.71
CA ILE A 241 9.47 11.81 16.34
C ILE A 241 10.64 10.90 15.91
N LYS A 242 11.52 10.56 16.85
CA LYS A 242 12.72 9.77 16.57
C LYS A 242 12.57 8.32 17.05
N PRO A 243 13.23 7.35 16.42
CA PRO A 243 13.39 6.01 17.00
C PRO A 243 13.90 6.11 18.44
N GLY A 244 13.43 5.24 19.31
CA GLY A 244 13.84 5.18 20.71
C GLY A 244 13.18 6.19 21.66
N MET A 245 12.41 7.17 21.16
CA MET A 245 11.68 8.10 22.03
C MET A 245 10.67 7.38 22.91
N THR A 246 10.60 7.82 24.16
CA THR A 246 9.60 7.41 25.15
C THR A 246 8.25 8.09 24.91
N VAL A 247 7.19 7.60 25.55
CA VAL A 247 5.87 8.26 25.54
C VAL A 247 5.95 9.71 26.02
N LEU A 248 6.77 10.02 27.05
CA LEU A 248 6.91 11.38 27.58
C LEU A 248 7.59 12.31 26.57
N GLU A 249 8.67 11.88 25.94
CA GLU A 249 9.37 12.64 24.91
C GLU A 249 8.47 12.91 23.70
N VAL A 250 7.74 11.89 23.26
CA VAL A 250 6.76 12.01 22.18
C VAL A 250 5.67 13.02 22.54
N LYS A 251 5.06 12.91 23.73
CA LYS A 251 4.02 13.84 24.17
C LYS A 251 4.48 15.29 24.22
N ALA A 252 5.76 15.54 24.48
CA ALA A 252 6.32 16.89 24.52
C ALA A 252 6.34 17.57 23.13
N VAL A 253 6.49 16.80 22.05
CA VAL A 253 6.56 17.36 20.69
C VAL A 253 5.23 17.25 19.93
N LEU A 254 4.32 16.35 20.35
CA LEU A 254 3.06 16.07 19.66
C LEU A 254 2.21 17.30 19.32
N PRO A 255 2.04 18.33 20.17
CA PRO A 255 1.19 19.48 19.83
C PRO A 255 1.64 20.21 18.56
N ALA A 256 2.95 20.42 18.42
CA ALA A 256 3.51 21.05 17.23
C ALA A 256 3.48 20.13 16.00
N VAL A 257 3.77 18.83 16.20
CA VAL A 257 3.71 17.82 15.13
C VAL A 257 2.29 17.69 14.59
N LEU A 258 1.30 17.59 15.47
CA LEU A 258 -0.10 17.41 15.10
C LEU A 258 -0.65 18.56 14.27
N THR A 259 -0.21 19.79 14.55
CA THR A 259 -0.59 20.97 13.74
C THR A 259 -0.17 20.79 12.28
N ASP A 260 1.09 20.41 12.05
CA ASP A 260 1.63 20.24 10.68
C ASP A 260 1.02 19.01 9.98
N VAL A 261 0.86 17.90 10.71
CA VAL A 261 0.24 16.67 10.20
C VAL A 261 -1.22 16.91 9.81
N ARG A 262 -1.98 17.66 10.59
CA ARG A 262 -3.36 18.03 10.20
C ARG A 262 -3.41 18.81 8.89
N ALA A 263 -2.53 19.79 8.73
CA ALA A 263 -2.45 20.57 7.51
C ALA A 263 -2.11 19.68 6.29
N TRP A 264 -1.21 18.72 6.48
CA TRP A 264 -0.85 17.76 5.44
C TRP A 264 -2.01 16.82 5.07
N VAL A 265 -2.57 16.10 6.05
CA VAL A 265 -3.63 15.10 5.83
C VAL A 265 -4.88 15.76 5.20
N ARG A 266 -5.24 16.97 5.65
CA ARG A 266 -6.33 17.73 5.02
C ARG A 266 -6.05 18.02 3.54
N ARG A 267 -4.84 18.46 3.23
CA ARG A 267 -4.43 18.81 1.86
C ARG A 267 -4.47 17.60 0.92
N VAL A 268 -3.90 16.46 1.33
CA VAL A 268 -3.83 15.28 0.46
C VAL A 268 -5.16 14.55 0.28
N ASN A 269 -6.15 14.86 1.12
CA ASN A 269 -7.49 14.28 1.06
C ASN A 269 -8.58 15.32 0.68
N ASP A 270 -8.21 16.54 0.29
CA ASP A 270 -9.13 17.64 -0.04
C ASP A 270 -10.21 17.88 1.05
N LEU A 271 -9.85 17.71 2.33
CA LEU A 271 -10.77 17.90 3.44
C LEU A 271 -10.97 19.39 3.73
N LYS A 272 -12.25 19.81 3.76
CA LYS A 272 -12.63 21.19 4.15
C LYS A 272 -12.35 21.42 5.63
N GLU A 273 -12.12 22.68 5.98
CA GLU A 273 -11.99 23.12 7.39
C GLU A 273 -13.24 22.88 8.21
#